data_c8a0f3ab19c48e01913111018e16a155
#
_entry.id   c8a0f3ab19c48e01913111018e16a155
#
_cell.length_a   1.000
_cell.length_b   1.000
_cell.length_c   1.000
_cell.angle_alpha   90.00
_cell.angle_beta   90.00
_cell.angle_gamma   90.00
#
_symmetry.space_group_name_H-M   'P 1'
#
loop_
_entity.id
_entity.type
_entity.pdbx_description
1 polymer ?
#
loop_
_entity_poly.entity_id
_entity_poly.type
_entity_poly.pdbx_seq_one_letter_code
_entity_poly.pdbx_strand_id
1 'polypeptide(L)'
;ITITVLHTPGHTMESSCFLLKDKNGKDYALFSGDTLFLGDVGRPDLAQKGDITEKDLAGFLYDSLRKKVMTLADDVIVYPAHGAGSACGKNLSKETVGTIGHQKETNYALRANMSKAEFIKEVTDGLLPPPAYFPLNVKLNKEGYQNIDDVIKKSAKPLSVKDFEIIANETDAIILDVRHQAEFVKGFIPQSIFIGIDGGFAPWVGALIKDINQPILLVAPEGKEEDTITRLSRVGFDNVLGYLEGSFNTWKKADKEIDTLTSVSVNVLENKIKENVLVFDVRKPGEYASEHIKVAESTPLDFLNNHISEFPKKEDFYVHCAGGYRSVIAASILKARGFHNIIDVAGGYKAIKETDIPRTATVCPSTLK
;
A
#
# COMPACT_ATOMS: atom_id res chain seq x y z
N ILE A 1 20.50 15.41 -29.25
CA ILE A 1 19.54 15.24 -28.11
C ILE A 1 20.14 15.96 -26.93
N THR A 2 19.34 16.81 -26.28
CA THR A 2 19.76 17.56 -25.09
C THR A 2 18.73 17.30 -23.98
N ILE A 3 19.23 17.14 -22.75
CA ILE A 3 18.37 17.07 -21.54
C ILE A 3 18.65 18.32 -20.72
N THR A 4 17.58 19.08 -20.44
CA THR A 4 17.63 20.27 -19.56
C THR A 4 17.06 19.93 -18.23
N VAL A 5 17.77 20.21 -17.13
CA VAL A 5 17.26 20.03 -15.78
C VAL A 5 16.45 21.26 -15.36
N LEU A 6 15.23 21.04 -14.96
CA LEU A 6 14.35 22.05 -14.39
C LEU A 6 14.19 21.78 -12.90
N HIS A 7 14.82 22.55 -12.03
CA HIS A 7 14.62 22.44 -10.59
C HIS A 7 13.19 22.86 -10.24
N THR A 8 12.40 21.94 -9.69
CA THR A 8 10.97 22.10 -9.45
C THR A 8 10.61 21.75 -7.99
N PRO A 9 11.10 22.53 -7.00
CA PRO A 9 10.80 22.26 -5.59
C PRO A 9 9.31 22.25 -5.33
N GLY A 10 8.89 21.41 -4.36
CA GLY A 10 7.48 21.33 -3.93
C GLY A 10 7.09 19.95 -3.41
N HIS A 11 7.23 18.89 -4.16
CA HIS A 11 7.10 17.53 -3.60
C HIS A 11 8.25 17.27 -2.61
N THR A 12 9.48 17.59 -3.01
CA THR A 12 10.63 17.78 -2.12
C THR A 12 11.35 19.07 -2.51
N MET A 13 12.28 19.54 -1.69
CA MET A 13 13.11 20.72 -2.03
C MET A 13 14.05 20.44 -3.19
N GLU A 14 14.46 19.19 -3.35
CA GLU A 14 15.41 18.74 -4.38
C GLU A 14 14.73 18.31 -5.68
N SER A 15 13.39 18.31 -5.74
CA SER A 15 12.63 17.85 -6.91
C SER A 15 13.05 18.53 -8.19
N SER A 16 13.20 17.76 -9.24
CA SER A 16 13.61 18.23 -10.55
C SER A 16 12.88 17.48 -11.66
N CYS A 17 12.52 18.17 -12.72
CA CYS A 17 12.06 17.57 -13.97
C CYS A 17 13.21 17.58 -14.99
N PHE A 18 13.17 16.64 -15.94
CA PHE A 18 14.13 16.55 -17.02
C PHE A 18 13.43 16.76 -18.35
N LEU A 19 13.72 17.87 -19.02
CA LEU A 19 13.15 18.21 -20.31
C LEU A 19 14.05 17.72 -21.44
N LEU A 20 13.53 16.77 -22.21
CA LEU A 20 14.20 16.25 -23.40
C LEU A 20 13.89 17.15 -24.59
N LYS A 21 14.95 17.58 -25.27
CA LYS A 21 14.89 18.32 -26.54
C LYS A 21 15.32 17.43 -27.69
N ASP A 22 14.65 17.58 -28.83
CA ASP A 22 15.02 16.88 -30.06
C ASP A 22 16.35 17.43 -30.66
N LYS A 23 16.76 16.89 -31.81
CA LYS A 23 17.97 17.31 -32.49
C LYS A 23 17.96 18.77 -33.02
N ASN A 24 16.76 19.36 -33.10
CA ASN A 24 16.55 20.73 -33.55
C ASN A 24 16.44 21.71 -32.38
N GLY A 25 16.53 21.21 -31.12
CA GLY A 25 16.38 21.99 -29.91
C GLY A 25 14.93 22.24 -29.50
N LYS A 26 13.94 21.62 -30.17
CA LYS A 26 12.54 21.70 -29.80
C LYS A 26 12.29 20.83 -28.58
N ASP A 27 11.48 21.34 -27.63
CA ASP A 27 11.00 20.59 -26.48
C ASP A 27 10.14 19.40 -26.95
N TYR A 28 10.48 18.18 -26.51
CA TYR A 28 9.84 16.94 -26.97
C TYR A 28 9.13 16.21 -25.85
N ALA A 29 9.79 15.98 -24.72
CA ALA A 29 9.21 15.23 -23.60
C ALA A 29 9.72 15.74 -22.25
N LEU A 30 8.86 15.71 -21.24
CA LEU A 30 9.13 16.04 -19.86
C LEU A 30 9.07 14.78 -19.00
N PHE A 31 10.19 14.37 -18.43
CA PHE A 31 10.22 13.40 -17.32
C PHE A 31 9.97 14.18 -16.04
N SER A 32 8.72 14.21 -15.63
CA SER A 32 8.23 15.12 -14.59
C SER A 32 8.49 14.65 -13.15
N GLY A 33 9.01 13.43 -12.97
CA GLY A 33 9.21 12.88 -11.64
C GLY A 33 7.91 12.91 -10.82
N ASP A 34 8.04 13.33 -9.57
CA ASP A 34 6.91 13.54 -8.67
C ASP A 34 6.40 15.00 -8.65
N THR A 35 6.85 15.84 -9.59
CA THR A 35 6.33 17.22 -9.71
C THR A 35 4.93 17.25 -10.34
N LEU A 36 4.76 16.50 -11.43
CA LEU A 36 3.49 16.43 -12.17
C LEU A 36 3.17 14.96 -12.50
N PHE A 37 2.02 14.51 -12.07
CA PHE A 37 1.40 13.26 -12.49
C PHE A 37 0.29 13.50 -13.52
N LEU A 38 -0.21 12.44 -14.12
CA LEU A 38 -1.37 12.55 -15.01
C LEU A 38 -2.65 12.62 -14.15
N GLY A 39 -3.33 13.76 -14.24
CA GLY A 39 -4.52 14.08 -13.45
C GLY A 39 -4.25 14.58 -12.03
N ASP A 40 -2.98 14.64 -11.59
CA ASP A 40 -2.61 15.04 -10.23
C ASP A 40 -1.21 15.68 -10.17
N VAL A 41 -0.77 16.04 -8.97
CA VAL A 41 0.58 16.53 -8.67
C VAL A 41 1.14 15.83 -7.44
N GLY A 42 2.46 15.85 -7.28
CA GLY A 42 3.09 15.26 -6.10
C GLY A 42 2.65 15.93 -4.80
N ARG A 43 2.33 15.11 -3.81
CA ARG A 43 1.93 15.60 -2.48
C ARG A 43 3.09 16.30 -1.76
N PRO A 44 2.84 17.46 -1.11
CA PRO A 44 3.90 18.28 -0.53
C PRO A 44 4.27 17.92 0.91
N ASP A 45 3.61 16.94 1.54
CA ASP A 45 3.77 16.64 2.97
C ASP A 45 4.83 15.58 3.29
N LEU A 46 5.40 14.91 2.28
CA LEU A 46 6.30 13.76 2.48
C LEU A 46 7.72 14.15 2.90
N ALA A 47 8.17 15.36 2.58
CA ALA A 47 9.56 15.78 2.75
C ALA A 47 9.71 17.08 3.56
N GLN A 48 8.89 17.23 4.59
CA GLN A 48 9.04 18.34 5.54
C GLN A 48 10.41 18.22 6.24
N LYS A 49 11.18 19.31 6.27
CA LYS A 49 12.52 19.32 6.83
C LYS A 49 12.81 20.67 7.51
N GLY A 50 13.18 20.62 8.77
CA GLY A 50 13.43 21.83 9.55
C GLY A 50 12.16 22.69 9.66
N ASP A 51 12.29 23.97 9.33
CA ASP A 51 11.19 24.95 9.42
C ASP A 51 10.29 24.96 8.18
N ILE A 52 10.57 24.11 7.17
CA ILE A 52 9.78 24.04 5.93
C ILE A 52 8.52 23.20 6.19
N THR A 53 7.38 23.85 6.07
CA THR A 53 6.06 23.24 6.27
C THR A 53 5.51 22.64 4.97
N GLU A 54 4.49 21.79 5.09
CA GLU A 54 3.69 21.29 3.98
C GLU A 54 3.14 22.43 3.10
N LYS A 55 2.69 23.53 3.72
CA LYS A 55 2.16 24.70 3.00
C LYS A 55 3.25 25.43 2.20
N ASP A 56 4.46 25.50 2.74
CA ASP A 56 5.59 26.09 2.03
C ASP A 56 5.95 25.24 0.81
N LEU A 57 6.02 23.91 0.97
CA LEU A 57 6.27 22.99 -0.12
C LEU A 57 5.16 23.05 -1.19
N ALA A 58 3.90 23.11 -0.80
CA ALA A 58 2.79 23.32 -1.73
C ALA A 58 2.92 24.66 -2.48
N GLY A 59 3.36 25.71 -1.79
CA GLY A 59 3.63 27.01 -2.41
C GLY A 59 4.78 27.01 -3.42
N PHE A 60 5.84 26.24 -3.15
CA PHE A 60 6.95 26.03 -4.10
C PHE A 60 6.50 25.18 -5.29
N LEU A 61 5.67 24.17 -5.06
CA LEU A 61 5.10 23.34 -6.13
C LEU A 61 4.27 24.18 -7.10
N TYR A 62 3.40 25.06 -6.57
CA TYR A 62 2.64 25.99 -7.38
C TYR A 62 3.54 26.82 -8.28
N ASP A 63 4.58 27.46 -7.71
CA ASP A 63 5.52 28.28 -8.46
C ASP A 63 6.27 27.46 -9.52
N SER A 64 6.68 26.24 -9.19
CA SER A 64 7.36 25.33 -10.12
C SER A 64 6.46 24.96 -11.30
N LEU A 65 5.20 24.60 -11.03
CA LEU A 65 4.24 24.27 -12.07
C LEU A 65 3.92 25.49 -12.95
N ARG A 66 3.61 26.64 -12.38
CA ARG A 66 3.20 27.85 -13.12
C ARG A 66 4.36 28.44 -13.96
N LYS A 67 5.57 28.50 -13.39
CA LYS A 67 6.70 29.22 -14.01
C LYS A 67 7.55 28.34 -14.92
N LYS A 68 7.49 27.00 -14.79
CA LYS A 68 8.40 26.10 -15.51
C LYS A 68 7.67 25.03 -16.31
N VAL A 69 6.64 24.42 -15.78
CA VAL A 69 5.96 23.29 -16.43
C VAL A 69 4.87 23.77 -17.36
N MET A 70 4.00 24.66 -16.90
CA MET A 70 2.87 25.19 -17.72
C MET A 70 3.32 26.14 -18.82
N THR A 71 4.55 26.60 -18.81
CA THR A 71 5.15 27.41 -19.90
C THR A 71 5.60 26.57 -21.08
N LEU A 72 5.68 25.26 -20.94
CA LEU A 72 6.00 24.33 -22.02
C LEU A 72 4.86 24.25 -23.02
N ALA A 73 5.22 23.91 -24.28
CA ALA A 73 4.26 23.74 -25.36
C ALA A 73 3.31 22.58 -25.08
N ASP A 74 2.09 22.66 -25.59
CA ASP A 74 1.02 21.70 -25.29
C ASP A 74 1.28 20.32 -25.87
N ASP A 75 2.11 20.19 -26.91
CA ASP A 75 2.49 18.93 -27.53
C ASP A 75 3.63 18.19 -26.80
N VAL A 76 4.23 18.78 -25.77
CA VAL A 76 5.28 18.13 -24.97
C VAL A 76 4.70 16.94 -24.21
N ILE A 77 5.30 15.77 -24.42
CA ILE A 77 4.89 14.51 -23.79
C ILE A 77 5.29 14.50 -22.31
N VAL A 78 4.41 14.02 -21.42
CA VAL A 78 4.67 13.91 -19.99
C VAL A 78 4.86 12.44 -19.60
N TYR A 79 6.01 12.14 -19.00
CA TYR A 79 6.34 10.85 -18.38
C TYR A 79 6.49 11.05 -16.86
N PRO A 80 5.49 10.73 -16.06
CA PRO A 80 5.55 10.83 -14.60
C PRO A 80 6.34 9.67 -13.98
N ALA A 81 6.80 9.83 -12.73
CA ALA A 81 7.48 8.75 -11.99
C ALA A 81 6.53 7.63 -11.56
N HIS A 82 5.28 7.94 -11.33
CA HIS A 82 4.28 6.99 -10.84
C HIS A 82 2.98 7.04 -11.65
N GLY A 83 2.28 5.90 -11.65
CA GLY A 83 0.92 5.77 -12.18
C GLY A 83 -0.10 5.53 -11.08
N ALA A 84 -1.32 5.13 -11.48
CA ALA A 84 -2.45 4.86 -10.60
C ALA A 84 -2.10 3.92 -9.45
N GLY A 85 -2.53 4.27 -8.24
CA GLY A 85 -2.31 3.48 -7.01
C GLY A 85 -1.09 3.89 -6.20
N SER A 86 -0.23 4.80 -6.69
CA SER A 86 0.86 5.35 -5.88
C SER A 86 0.33 6.22 -4.74
N ALA A 87 1.00 6.16 -3.59
CA ALA A 87 0.71 7.01 -2.44
C ALA A 87 1.32 8.43 -2.57
N CYS A 88 2.04 8.71 -3.66
CA CYS A 88 2.68 10.01 -3.90
C CYS A 88 1.74 11.08 -4.45
N GLY A 89 0.49 10.72 -4.79
CA GLY A 89 -0.59 11.63 -5.19
C GLY A 89 -1.93 11.16 -4.63
N LYS A 90 -2.97 11.98 -4.80
CA LYS A 90 -4.32 11.69 -4.31
C LYS A 90 -5.14 10.88 -5.30
N ASN A 91 -5.07 11.24 -6.58
CA ASN A 91 -6.00 10.76 -7.61
C ASN A 91 -5.31 10.62 -8.98
N LEU A 92 -4.24 9.82 -9.03
CA LEU A 92 -3.51 9.58 -10.27
C LEU A 92 -4.40 8.87 -11.29
N SER A 93 -4.35 9.35 -12.54
CA SER A 93 -5.03 8.73 -13.68
C SER A 93 -4.48 7.32 -13.96
N LYS A 94 -5.27 6.51 -14.67
CA LYS A 94 -4.83 5.18 -15.14
C LYS A 94 -3.88 5.25 -16.33
N GLU A 95 -3.79 6.39 -16.97
CA GLU A 95 -2.89 6.63 -18.09
C GLU A 95 -1.44 6.63 -17.62
N THR A 96 -0.53 6.24 -18.50
CA THR A 96 0.91 6.19 -18.22
C THR A 96 1.69 7.26 -18.98
N VAL A 97 1.08 7.88 -19.97
CA VAL A 97 1.64 8.92 -20.82
C VAL A 97 0.55 9.93 -21.16
N GLY A 98 0.88 11.21 -21.16
CA GLY A 98 -0.02 12.30 -21.55
C GLY A 98 0.74 13.45 -22.20
N THR A 99 0.10 14.62 -22.38
CA THR A 99 0.75 15.83 -22.87
C THR A 99 0.50 17.00 -21.93
N ILE A 100 1.36 18.03 -21.99
CA ILE A 100 1.20 19.23 -21.18
C ILE A 100 -0.17 19.90 -21.44
N GLY A 101 -0.60 19.98 -22.72
CA GLY A 101 -1.90 20.53 -23.07
C GLY A 101 -3.06 19.77 -22.42
N HIS A 102 -3.05 18.44 -22.52
CA HIS A 102 -4.08 17.62 -21.88
C HIS A 102 -4.08 17.80 -20.37
N GLN A 103 -2.92 17.93 -19.72
CA GLN A 103 -2.85 18.17 -18.29
C GLN A 103 -3.36 19.58 -17.91
N LYS A 104 -3.11 20.60 -18.73
CA LYS A 104 -3.67 21.96 -18.51
C LYS A 104 -5.22 21.95 -18.53
N GLU A 105 -5.83 21.06 -19.33
CA GLU A 105 -7.28 20.96 -19.48
C GLU A 105 -7.93 20.10 -18.38
N THR A 106 -7.31 19.00 -18.00
CA THR A 106 -7.95 17.95 -17.17
C THR A 106 -7.44 17.87 -15.74
N ASN A 107 -6.19 18.30 -15.49
CA ASN A 107 -5.58 18.20 -14.17
C ASN A 107 -6.10 19.32 -13.25
N TYR A 108 -6.75 18.94 -12.16
CA TYR A 108 -7.35 19.90 -11.22
C TYR A 108 -6.34 20.93 -10.70
N ALA A 109 -5.08 20.53 -10.48
CA ALA A 109 -4.03 21.40 -9.93
C ALA A 109 -3.46 22.40 -10.95
N LEU A 110 -3.70 22.17 -12.26
CA LEU A 110 -3.20 23.03 -13.33
C LEU A 110 -4.23 24.06 -13.84
N ARG A 111 -5.43 24.13 -13.26
CA ARG A 111 -6.45 25.10 -13.65
C ARG A 111 -5.88 26.53 -13.70
N ALA A 112 -6.01 27.21 -14.84
CA ALA A 112 -5.38 28.50 -15.09
C ALA A 112 -5.84 29.61 -14.13
N ASN A 113 -7.11 29.56 -13.67
CA ASN A 113 -7.74 30.52 -12.78
C ASN A 113 -7.53 30.26 -11.28
N MET A 114 -6.80 29.17 -10.93
CA MET A 114 -6.55 28.82 -9.53
C MET A 114 -5.48 29.73 -8.94
N SER A 115 -5.80 30.42 -7.86
CA SER A 115 -4.84 31.20 -7.09
C SER A 115 -3.88 30.29 -6.30
N LYS A 116 -2.72 30.84 -5.88
CA LYS A 116 -1.76 30.08 -5.06
C LYS A 116 -2.36 29.61 -3.73
N ALA A 117 -3.22 30.42 -3.11
CA ALA A 117 -3.87 30.05 -1.85
C ALA A 117 -4.87 28.89 -2.02
N GLU A 118 -5.67 28.92 -3.10
CA GLU A 118 -6.55 27.81 -3.46
C GLU A 118 -5.78 26.53 -3.78
N PHE A 119 -4.70 26.63 -4.55
CA PHE A 119 -3.85 25.50 -4.86
C PHE A 119 -3.30 24.85 -3.58
N ILE A 120 -2.71 25.65 -2.67
CA ILE A 120 -2.19 25.14 -1.39
C ILE A 120 -3.29 24.39 -0.64
N LYS A 121 -4.49 24.99 -0.52
CA LYS A 121 -5.61 24.36 0.14
C LYS A 121 -5.99 23.04 -0.53
N GLU A 122 -6.16 23.02 -1.86
CA GLU A 122 -6.61 21.82 -2.57
C GLU A 122 -5.60 20.68 -2.55
N VAL A 123 -4.29 20.97 -2.66
CA VAL A 123 -3.28 19.89 -2.68
C VAL A 123 -2.99 19.32 -1.29
N THR A 124 -3.24 20.10 -0.23
CA THR A 124 -3.03 19.65 1.16
C THR A 124 -4.30 19.09 1.82
N ASP A 125 -5.48 19.41 1.30
CA ASP A 125 -6.75 18.93 1.86
C ASP A 125 -6.96 17.43 1.60
N GLY A 126 -7.40 16.68 2.63
CA GLY A 126 -7.72 15.25 2.53
C GLY A 126 -6.53 14.33 2.23
N LEU A 127 -5.29 14.75 2.47
CA LEU A 127 -4.13 13.87 2.39
C LEU A 127 -4.21 12.80 3.48
N LEU A 128 -4.18 11.53 3.08
CA LEU A 128 -4.02 10.43 4.03
C LEU A 128 -2.59 10.42 4.56
N PRO A 129 -2.36 10.00 5.82
CA PRO A 129 -1.01 9.82 6.34
C PRO A 129 -0.14 9.01 5.35
N PRO A 130 1.13 9.36 5.19
CA PRO A 130 2.03 8.61 4.33
C PRO A 130 2.25 7.20 4.88
N PRO A 131 2.56 6.22 4.01
CA PRO A 131 2.94 4.89 4.47
C PRO A 131 4.08 4.94 5.48
N ALA A 132 3.98 4.13 6.54
CA ALA A 132 4.93 4.17 7.67
C ALA A 132 6.40 3.93 7.26
N TYR A 133 6.64 3.24 6.16
CA TYR A 133 7.98 2.93 5.65
C TYR A 133 8.63 4.06 4.83
N PHE A 134 7.89 5.11 4.43
CA PHE A 134 8.45 6.19 3.60
C PHE A 134 9.67 6.90 4.24
N PRO A 135 9.63 7.31 5.53
CA PRO A 135 10.79 7.92 6.17
C PRO A 135 12.02 7.00 6.19
N LEU A 136 11.80 5.69 6.35
CA LEU A 136 12.87 4.68 6.34
C LEU A 136 13.49 4.55 4.94
N ASN A 137 12.67 4.50 3.89
CA ASN A 137 13.17 4.46 2.51
C ASN A 137 13.98 5.72 2.17
N VAL A 138 13.54 6.90 2.61
CA VAL A 138 14.30 8.14 2.45
C VAL A 138 15.65 8.05 3.16
N LYS A 139 15.70 7.47 4.36
CA LYS A 139 16.93 7.25 5.12
C LYS A 139 17.87 6.29 4.37
N LEU A 140 17.39 5.13 3.96
CA LEU A 140 18.14 4.13 3.20
C LEU A 140 18.73 4.72 1.91
N ASN A 141 17.94 5.50 1.17
CA ASN A 141 18.41 6.16 -0.05
C ASN A 141 19.50 7.21 0.19
N LYS A 142 19.57 7.81 1.38
CA LYS A 142 20.60 8.80 1.75
C LYS A 142 21.85 8.19 2.34
N GLU A 143 21.67 7.20 3.21
CA GLU A 143 22.75 6.59 4.00
C GLU A 143 23.36 5.35 3.30
N GLY A 144 22.67 4.83 2.31
CA GLY A 144 23.00 3.58 1.64
C GLY A 144 22.31 2.37 2.29
N TYR A 145 22.40 1.25 1.63
CA TYR A 145 21.80 -0.04 2.01
C TYR A 145 22.73 -1.19 1.62
N GLN A 146 22.46 -2.38 2.16
CA GLN A 146 23.26 -3.58 1.84
C GLN A 146 23.09 -3.98 0.37
N ASN A 147 24.13 -4.57 -0.21
CA ASN A 147 24.02 -5.13 -1.56
C ASN A 147 22.95 -6.22 -1.57
N ILE A 148 22.05 -6.19 -2.53
CA ILE A 148 20.93 -7.13 -2.64
C ILE A 148 21.41 -8.58 -2.80
N ASP A 149 22.51 -8.82 -3.50
CA ASP A 149 23.07 -10.16 -3.68
C ASP A 149 23.57 -10.74 -2.34
N ASP A 150 24.16 -9.90 -1.48
CA ASP A 150 24.58 -10.30 -0.14
C ASP A 150 23.38 -10.59 0.77
N VAL A 151 22.32 -9.79 0.68
CA VAL A 151 21.07 -10.01 1.41
C VAL A 151 20.45 -11.35 0.99
N ILE A 152 20.30 -11.60 -0.30
CA ILE A 152 19.75 -12.87 -0.82
C ILE A 152 20.59 -14.03 -0.35
N LYS A 153 21.93 -13.98 -0.51
CA LYS A 153 22.84 -15.03 -0.10
C LYS A 153 22.75 -15.34 1.41
N LYS A 154 22.56 -14.31 2.22
CA LYS A 154 22.40 -14.45 3.67
C LYS A 154 21.05 -15.05 4.05
N SER A 155 19.99 -14.66 3.35
CA SER A 155 18.59 -14.85 3.74
C SER A 155 17.92 -16.05 3.05
N ALA A 156 18.34 -16.44 1.84
CA ALA A 156 17.74 -17.55 1.08
C ALA A 156 18.25 -18.91 1.59
N LYS A 157 18.04 -19.17 2.87
CA LYS A 157 18.43 -20.41 3.54
C LYS A 157 17.22 -21.33 3.69
N PRO A 158 17.22 -22.52 3.07
CA PRO A 158 16.21 -23.53 3.34
C PRO A 158 16.37 -24.05 4.77
N LEU A 159 15.28 -24.12 5.49
CA LEU A 159 15.22 -24.64 6.86
C LEU A 159 14.35 -25.90 6.88
N SER A 160 14.87 -26.95 7.53
CA SER A 160 14.04 -28.11 7.85
C SER A 160 12.89 -27.70 8.77
N VAL A 161 11.81 -28.48 8.85
CA VAL A 161 10.69 -28.24 9.79
C VAL A 161 11.21 -28.08 11.21
N LYS A 162 12.18 -28.90 11.62
CA LYS A 162 12.77 -28.87 12.96
C LYS A 162 13.52 -27.55 13.21
N ASP A 163 14.38 -27.13 12.26
CA ASP A 163 15.16 -25.91 12.43
C ASP A 163 14.28 -24.67 12.39
N PHE A 164 13.27 -24.66 11.50
CA PHE A 164 12.28 -23.59 11.41
C PHE A 164 11.52 -23.43 12.72
N GLU A 165 11.03 -24.52 13.31
CA GLU A 165 10.32 -24.53 14.59
C GLU A 165 11.21 -24.07 15.75
N ILE A 166 12.48 -24.52 15.80
CA ILE A 166 13.42 -24.07 16.82
C ILE A 166 13.62 -22.56 16.73
N ILE A 167 13.90 -22.02 15.54
CA ILE A 167 14.13 -20.59 15.36
C ILE A 167 12.85 -19.79 15.71
N ALA A 168 11.68 -20.27 15.29
CA ALA A 168 10.41 -19.63 15.61
C ALA A 168 10.13 -19.56 17.12
N ASN A 169 10.53 -20.58 17.87
CA ASN A 169 10.31 -20.66 19.31
C ASN A 169 11.39 -19.94 20.14
N GLU A 170 12.62 -19.88 19.64
CA GLU A 170 13.77 -19.35 20.39
C GLU A 170 14.06 -17.87 20.07
N THR A 171 13.40 -17.32 19.08
CA THR A 171 13.58 -15.92 18.66
C THR A 171 12.25 -15.18 18.64
N ASP A 172 12.31 -13.86 18.50
CA ASP A 172 11.15 -12.97 18.29
C ASP A 172 10.79 -12.85 16.79
N ALA A 173 11.24 -13.81 15.95
CA ALA A 173 10.95 -13.81 14.52
C ALA A 173 9.45 -13.97 14.26
N ILE A 174 8.94 -13.13 13.39
CA ILE A 174 7.59 -13.33 12.86
C ILE A 174 7.61 -14.38 11.75
N ILE A 175 6.61 -15.24 11.73
CA ILE A 175 6.37 -16.13 10.60
C ILE A 175 5.53 -15.39 9.57
N LEU A 176 6.12 -15.06 8.43
CA LEU A 176 5.46 -14.37 7.33
C LEU A 176 5.06 -15.39 6.26
N ASP A 177 3.76 -15.65 6.14
CA ASP A 177 3.19 -16.53 5.13
C ASP A 177 2.80 -15.71 3.90
N VAL A 178 3.45 -15.97 2.78
CA VAL A 178 3.27 -15.21 1.53
C VAL A 178 2.57 -16.02 0.45
N ARG A 179 1.99 -17.17 0.78
CA ARG A 179 1.18 -17.99 -0.13
C ARG A 179 -0.08 -17.23 -0.57
N HIS A 180 -0.88 -17.84 -1.43
CA HIS A 180 -2.16 -17.28 -1.82
C HIS A 180 -3.17 -17.33 -0.66
N GLN A 181 -4.02 -16.29 -0.51
CA GLN A 181 -5.00 -16.21 0.59
C GLN A 181 -5.94 -17.41 0.68
N ALA A 182 -6.33 -17.98 -0.47
CA ALA A 182 -7.20 -19.15 -0.49
C ALA A 182 -6.54 -20.44 0.02
N GLU A 183 -5.21 -20.48 0.09
CA GLU A 183 -4.45 -21.56 0.71
C GLU A 183 -4.25 -21.29 2.18
N PHE A 184 -3.90 -20.05 2.53
CA PHE A 184 -3.70 -19.63 3.90
C PHE A 184 -4.92 -19.90 4.78
N VAL A 185 -6.12 -19.52 4.36
CA VAL A 185 -7.35 -19.72 5.16
C VAL A 185 -7.62 -21.18 5.49
N LYS A 186 -7.16 -22.13 4.66
CA LYS A 186 -7.33 -23.58 4.85
C LYS A 186 -6.35 -24.18 5.86
N GLY A 187 -5.25 -23.51 6.14
CA GLY A 187 -4.24 -23.95 7.09
C GLY A 187 -2.96 -23.14 7.01
N PHE A 188 -2.44 -22.79 8.16
CA PHE A 188 -1.18 -22.05 8.33
C PHE A 188 -0.50 -22.43 9.65
N ILE A 189 0.77 -22.10 9.78
CA ILE A 189 1.53 -22.27 11.03
C ILE A 189 0.96 -21.30 12.06
N PRO A 190 0.61 -21.73 13.29
CA PRO A 190 0.06 -20.85 14.32
C PRO A 190 0.88 -19.56 14.47
N GLN A 191 0.20 -18.45 14.72
CA GLN A 191 0.76 -17.08 14.83
C GLN A 191 1.36 -16.50 13.55
N SER A 192 1.27 -17.18 12.39
CA SER A 192 1.70 -16.59 11.12
C SER A 192 0.93 -15.33 10.78
N ILE A 193 1.65 -14.31 10.29
CA ILE A 193 1.09 -13.15 9.63
C ILE A 193 1.05 -13.44 8.12
N PHE A 194 -0.12 -13.32 7.54
CA PHE A 194 -0.32 -13.46 6.10
C PHE A 194 -0.15 -12.13 5.37
N ILE A 195 0.73 -12.09 4.37
CA ILE A 195 0.78 -11.03 3.36
C ILE A 195 1.16 -11.69 2.03
N GLY A 196 0.18 -12.04 1.20
CA GLY A 196 0.39 -12.79 -0.03
C GLY A 196 1.23 -12.04 -1.06
N ILE A 197 2.16 -12.76 -1.71
CA ILE A 197 3.12 -12.19 -2.65
C ILE A 197 2.47 -11.63 -3.93
N ASP A 198 1.32 -12.17 -4.34
CA ASP A 198 0.63 -11.78 -5.58
C ASP A 198 -0.21 -10.50 -5.43
N GLY A 199 -0.30 -9.94 -4.22
CA GLY A 199 -0.98 -8.69 -3.94
C GLY A 199 -0.05 -7.49 -3.81
N GLY A 200 -0.49 -6.44 -3.12
CA GLY A 200 0.33 -5.29 -2.74
C GLY A 200 1.34 -5.65 -1.64
N PHE A 201 2.18 -6.66 -1.86
CA PHE A 201 3.04 -7.28 -0.84
C PHE A 201 3.94 -6.27 -0.11
N ALA A 202 4.91 -5.67 -0.81
CA ALA A 202 5.89 -4.79 -0.19
C ALA A 202 5.27 -3.56 0.50
N PRO A 203 4.28 -2.85 -0.09
CA PRO A 203 3.54 -1.80 0.61
C PRO A 203 2.87 -2.28 1.91
N TRP A 204 2.25 -3.48 1.92
CA TRP A 204 1.62 -3.99 3.13
C TRP A 204 2.61 -4.43 4.20
N VAL A 205 3.73 -5.05 3.80
CA VAL A 205 4.83 -5.35 4.74
C VAL A 205 5.28 -4.07 5.43
N GLY A 206 5.62 -3.04 4.64
CA GLY A 206 6.11 -1.77 5.20
C GLY A 206 5.08 -0.99 6.02
N ALA A 207 3.77 -1.15 5.75
CA ALA A 207 2.71 -0.50 6.52
C ALA A 207 2.40 -1.22 7.84
N LEU A 208 2.52 -2.54 7.89
CA LEU A 208 2.00 -3.36 8.99
C LEU A 208 3.08 -3.86 9.96
N ILE A 209 4.30 -4.11 9.47
CA ILE A 209 5.45 -4.50 10.30
C ILE A 209 6.21 -3.22 10.69
N LYS A 210 6.20 -2.90 11.99
CA LYS A 210 6.70 -1.60 12.47
C LYS A 210 8.22 -1.51 12.53
N ASP A 211 8.89 -2.61 12.85
CA ASP A 211 10.34 -2.64 12.99
C ASP A 211 10.98 -3.20 11.70
N ILE A 212 11.78 -2.38 11.05
CA ILE A 212 12.51 -2.77 9.83
C ILE A 212 13.55 -3.87 10.11
N ASN A 213 14.02 -3.98 11.35
CA ASN A 213 14.98 -5.01 11.76
C ASN A 213 14.31 -6.29 12.27
N GLN A 214 12.97 -6.35 12.24
CA GLN A 214 12.21 -7.51 12.66
C GLN A 214 12.75 -8.78 12.01
N PRO A 215 13.19 -9.79 12.78
CA PRO A 215 13.54 -11.09 12.21
C PRO A 215 12.32 -11.75 11.56
N ILE A 216 12.51 -12.31 10.37
CA ILE A 216 11.44 -12.92 9.58
C ILE A 216 11.79 -14.35 9.20
N LEU A 217 10.86 -15.26 9.44
CA LEU A 217 10.83 -16.60 8.89
C LEU A 217 9.79 -16.69 7.79
N LEU A 218 10.15 -17.22 6.61
CA LEU A 218 9.24 -17.22 5.46
C LEU A 218 8.55 -18.58 5.26
N VAL A 219 7.26 -18.51 4.94
CA VAL A 219 6.50 -19.60 4.33
C VAL A 219 6.05 -19.12 2.95
N ALA A 220 6.83 -19.48 1.93
CA ALA A 220 6.63 -19.03 0.55
C ALA A 220 6.16 -20.19 -0.35
N PRO A 221 5.45 -19.91 -1.47
CA PRO A 221 5.30 -20.90 -2.53
C PRO A 221 6.67 -21.34 -3.05
N GLU A 222 6.82 -22.61 -3.37
CA GLU A 222 8.08 -23.16 -3.92
C GLU A 222 8.54 -22.37 -5.16
N GLY A 223 9.81 -21.95 -5.15
CA GLY A 223 10.43 -21.14 -6.20
C GLY A 223 10.12 -19.64 -6.14
N LYS A 224 9.45 -19.17 -5.06
CA LYS A 224 9.16 -17.74 -4.81
C LYS A 224 9.96 -17.14 -3.65
N GLU A 225 10.86 -17.91 -3.06
CA GLU A 225 11.62 -17.53 -1.87
C GLU A 225 12.50 -16.32 -2.14
N GLU A 226 13.34 -16.37 -3.19
CA GLU A 226 14.22 -15.25 -3.55
C GLU A 226 13.47 -14.03 -4.04
N ASP A 227 12.37 -14.20 -4.81
CA ASP A 227 11.49 -13.10 -5.21
C ASP A 227 10.88 -12.42 -3.97
N THR A 228 10.47 -13.19 -2.96
CA THR A 228 9.95 -12.69 -1.70
C THR A 228 10.99 -11.88 -0.94
N ILE A 229 12.21 -12.42 -0.77
CA ILE A 229 13.33 -11.74 -0.10
C ILE A 229 13.65 -10.43 -0.84
N THR A 230 13.73 -10.47 -2.17
CA THR A 230 13.99 -9.28 -2.99
C THR A 230 12.92 -8.20 -2.76
N ARG A 231 11.64 -8.58 -2.66
CA ARG A 231 10.55 -7.62 -2.42
C ARG A 231 10.55 -7.09 -1.00
N LEU A 232 10.97 -7.87 -0.01
CA LEU A 232 11.19 -7.42 1.37
C LEU A 232 12.29 -6.35 1.42
N SER A 233 13.42 -6.63 0.77
CA SER A 233 14.55 -5.70 0.74
C SER A 233 14.23 -4.37 0.05
N ARG A 234 13.30 -4.35 -0.93
CA ARG A 234 12.82 -3.10 -1.57
C ARG A 234 12.16 -2.13 -0.59
N VAL A 235 11.69 -2.61 0.55
CA VAL A 235 11.13 -1.80 1.63
C VAL A 235 11.98 -1.87 2.91
N GLY A 236 13.22 -2.38 2.79
CA GLY A 236 14.27 -2.35 3.82
C GLY A 236 14.22 -3.48 4.83
N PHE A 237 13.42 -4.54 4.62
CA PHE A 237 13.36 -5.70 5.52
C PHE A 237 14.39 -6.75 5.10
N ASP A 238 15.64 -6.58 5.54
CA ASP A 238 16.78 -7.41 5.16
C ASP A 238 17.11 -8.53 6.18
N ASN A 239 16.32 -8.62 7.26
CA ASN A 239 16.56 -9.58 8.33
C ASN A 239 15.70 -10.84 8.21
N VAL A 240 15.78 -11.50 7.05
CA VAL A 240 15.15 -12.81 6.84
C VAL A 240 16.11 -13.89 7.31
N LEU A 241 15.69 -14.72 8.27
CA LEU A 241 16.50 -15.79 8.89
C LEU A 241 16.55 -17.06 8.03
N GLY A 242 15.55 -17.26 7.18
CA GLY A 242 15.41 -18.37 6.27
C GLY A 242 13.96 -18.63 5.87
N TYR A 243 13.75 -19.69 5.11
CA TYR A 243 12.41 -20.09 4.67
C TYR A 243 12.17 -21.57 4.93
N LEU A 244 10.92 -21.97 5.13
CA LEU A 244 10.53 -23.37 5.32
C LEU A 244 10.67 -24.11 4.00
N GLU A 245 11.59 -25.08 3.93
CA GLU A 245 11.81 -25.92 2.77
C GLU A 245 10.57 -26.78 2.44
N GLY A 246 10.12 -26.73 1.19
CA GLY A 246 8.90 -27.38 0.73
C GLY A 246 7.61 -26.72 1.26
N SER A 247 7.71 -25.46 1.73
CA SER A 247 6.58 -24.64 2.13
C SER A 247 5.70 -25.26 3.24
N PHE A 248 4.48 -24.75 3.43
CA PHE A 248 3.52 -25.24 4.41
C PHE A 248 3.18 -26.74 4.27
N ASN A 249 3.29 -27.31 3.08
CA ASN A 249 3.00 -28.71 2.85
C ASN A 249 3.95 -29.63 3.64
N THR A 250 5.22 -29.25 3.78
CA THR A 250 6.20 -30.01 4.57
C THR A 250 5.88 -29.94 6.07
N TRP A 251 5.47 -28.78 6.56
CA TRP A 251 4.99 -28.61 7.94
C TRP A 251 3.81 -29.54 8.26
N LYS A 252 2.81 -29.54 7.37
CA LYS A 252 1.62 -30.39 7.50
C LYS A 252 1.97 -31.89 7.45
N LYS A 253 2.88 -32.31 6.55
CA LYS A 253 3.34 -33.70 6.45
C LYS A 253 4.14 -34.15 7.68
N ALA A 254 4.76 -33.22 8.40
CA ALA A 254 5.44 -33.48 9.65
C ALA A 254 4.52 -33.55 10.88
N ASP A 255 3.23 -33.54 10.65
CA ASP A 255 2.17 -33.65 11.68
C ASP A 255 2.28 -32.58 12.77
N LYS A 256 2.72 -31.38 12.39
CA LYS A 256 2.85 -30.23 13.26
C LYS A 256 1.50 -29.51 13.42
N GLU A 257 1.36 -28.76 14.53
CA GLU A 257 0.18 -27.96 14.80
C GLU A 257 -0.09 -26.97 13.65
N ILE A 258 -1.35 -26.89 13.26
CA ILE A 258 -1.84 -25.96 12.25
C ILE A 258 -3.04 -25.18 12.77
N ASP A 259 -3.16 -23.95 12.35
CA ASP A 259 -4.34 -23.11 12.58
C ASP A 259 -5.08 -22.88 11.25
N THR A 260 -6.32 -22.42 11.32
CA THR A 260 -7.18 -22.12 10.17
C THR A 260 -7.89 -20.80 10.38
N LEU A 261 -8.36 -20.19 9.31
CA LEU A 261 -9.22 -19.01 9.38
C LEU A 261 -10.62 -19.38 8.89
N THR A 262 -11.63 -19.15 9.73
CA THR A 262 -13.01 -19.30 9.31
C THR A 262 -13.31 -18.26 8.21
N SER A 263 -13.67 -18.74 7.03
CA SER A 263 -14.05 -17.90 5.90
C SER A 263 -15.41 -18.35 5.39
N VAL A 264 -16.33 -17.41 5.25
CA VAL A 264 -17.72 -17.70 4.85
C VAL A 264 -18.06 -16.98 3.55
N SER A 265 -19.04 -17.52 2.83
CA SER A 265 -19.59 -16.83 1.66
C SER A 265 -20.42 -15.62 2.07
N VAL A 266 -20.61 -14.69 1.16
CA VAL A 266 -21.44 -13.50 1.38
C VAL A 266 -22.89 -13.83 1.73
N ASN A 267 -23.44 -14.96 1.23
CA ASN A 267 -24.80 -15.39 1.55
C ASN A 267 -24.96 -15.76 3.05
N VAL A 268 -23.89 -16.27 3.68
CA VAL A 268 -23.88 -16.51 5.12
C VAL A 268 -23.92 -15.18 5.87
N LEU A 269 -23.10 -14.20 5.48
CA LEU A 269 -23.14 -12.86 6.07
C LEU A 269 -24.52 -12.21 5.91
N GLU A 270 -25.14 -12.30 4.72
CA GLU A 270 -26.47 -11.75 4.44
C GLU A 270 -27.55 -12.25 5.41
N ASN A 271 -27.49 -13.53 5.74
CA ASN A 271 -28.40 -14.10 6.74
C ASN A 271 -28.06 -13.63 8.15
N LYS A 272 -26.78 -13.54 8.48
CA LYS A 272 -26.29 -13.17 9.82
C LYS A 272 -26.48 -11.68 10.15
N ILE A 273 -26.46 -10.79 9.18
CA ILE A 273 -26.73 -9.35 9.40
C ILE A 273 -28.11 -9.12 10.03
N LYS A 274 -29.09 -9.99 9.77
CA LYS A 274 -30.42 -9.92 10.39
C LYS A 274 -30.39 -10.20 11.90
N GLU A 275 -29.31 -10.82 12.40
CA GLU A 275 -29.07 -11.14 13.81
C GLU A 275 -28.21 -10.06 14.51
N ASN A 276 -28.00 -8.88 13.90
CA ASN A 276 -27.20 -7.76 14.42
C ASN A 276 -25.75 -8.13 14.74
N VAL A 277 -25.10 -8.91 13.88
CA VAL A 277 -23.68 -9.26 14.02
C VAL A 277 -22.77 -8.07 13.78
N LEU A 278 -21.60 -8.09 14.39
CA LEU A 278 -20.57 -7.08 14.21
C LEU A 278 -19.84 -7.30 12.87
N VAL A 279 -19.71 -6.25 12.09
CA VAL A 279 -19.06 -6.27 10.77
C VAL A 279 -18.02 -5.16 10.71
N PHE A 280 -16.79 -5.51 10.33
CA PHE A 280 -15.68 -4.57 10.17
C PHE A 280 -15.23 -4.50 8.72
N ASP A 281 -15.19 -3.29 8.18
CA ASP A 281 -14.70 -2.99 6.84
C ASP A 281 -13.26 -2.49 6.90
N VAL A 282 -12.32 -3.32 6.44
CA VAL A 282 -10.88 -2.99 6.44
C VAL A 282 -10.41 -2.36 5.13
N ARG A 283 -11.32 -1.82 4.31
CA ARG A 283 -10.98 -1.06 3.11
C ARG A 283 -10.41 0.31 3.49
N LYS A 284 -9.88 1.01 2.49
CA LYS A 284 -9.41 2.39 2.68
C LYS A 284 -10.57 3.32 3.05
N PRO A 285 -10.32 4.40 3.81
CA PRO A 285 -11.38 5.35 4.21
C PRO A 285 -12.22 5.87 3.05
N GLY A 286 -11.60 6.19 1.91
CA GLY A 286 -12.32 6.66 0.72
C GLY A 286 -13.22 5.60 0.08
N GLU A 287 -12.84 4.30 0.14
CA GLU A 287 -13.69 3.21 -0.33
C GLU A 287 -14.92 3.05 0.57
N TYR A 288 -14.73 3.15 1.88
CA TYR A 288 -15.81 3.10 2.87
C TYR A 288 -16.74 4.30 2.74
N ALA A 289 -16.20 5.51 2.65
CA ALA A 289 -16.97 6.74 2.50
C ALA A 289 -17.79 6.76 1.20
N SER A 290 -17.27 6.15 0.13
CA SER A 290 -17.99 6.06 -1.14
C SER A 290 -19.25 5.19 -1.04
N GLU A 291 -19.15 4.03 -0.45
CA GLU A 291 -20.26 3.10 -0.22
C GLU A 291 -19.82 2.00 0.76
N HIS A 292 -20.63 1.68 1.74
CA HIS A 292 -20.37 0.59 2.71
C HIS A 292 -21.65 -0.10 3.19
N ILE A 293 -21.51 -1.23 3.86
CA ILE A 293 -22.62 -1.91 4.56
C ILE A 293 -23.06 -1.00 5.71
N LYS A 294 -24.37 -0.73 5.84
CA LYS A 294 -24.89 0.22 6.83
C LYS A 294 -24.49 -0.04 8.27
N VAL A 295 -24.31 -1.32 8.62
CA VAL A 295 -23.92 -1.74 9.98
C VAL A 295 -22.43 -1.96 10.15
N ALA A 296 -21.62 -1.80 9.08
CA ALA A 296 -20.19 -2.05 9.17
C ALA A 296 -19.45 -0.88 9.82
N GLU A 297 -18.49 -1.19 10.68
CA GLU A 297 -17.55 -0.23 11.24
C GLU A 297 -16.29 -0.14 10.36
N SER A 298 -15.77 1.08 10.19
CA SER A 298 -14.57 1.31 9.38
C SER A 298 -13.30 1.14 10.22
N THR A 299 -12.53 0.10 9.92
CA THR A 299 -11.25 -0.19 10.56
C THR A 299 -10.16 -0.44 9.50
N PRO A 300 -9.73 0.59 8.78
CA PRO A 300 -8.86 0.44 7.63
C PRO A 300 -7.57 -0.33 7.96
N LEU A 301 -7.20 -1.28 7.10
CA LEU A 301 -6.01 -2.12 7.28
C LEU A 301 -4.73 -1.30 7.46
N ASP A 302 -4.60 -0.17 6.76
CA ASP A 302 -3.44 0.74 6.89
C ASP A 302 -3.23 1.21 8.34
N PHE A 303 -4.30 1.27 9.13
CA PHE A 303 -4.31 1.74 10.51
C PHE A 303 -4.74 0.67 11.51
N LEU A 304 -4.74 -0.61 11.12
CA LEU A 304 -5.22 -1.72 11.95
C LEU A 304 -4.62 -1.70 13.37
N ASN A 305 -3.34 -1.37 13.47
CA ASN A 305 -2.65 -1.29 14.75
C ASN A 305 -3.26 -0.27 15.74
N ASN A 306 -3.96 0.74 15.23
CA ASN A 306 -4.61 1.77 16.05
C ASN A 306 -6.03 1.35 16.46
N HIS A 307 -6.63 0.42 15.75
CA HIS A 307 -8.02 -0.04 15.92
C HIS A 307 -8.16 -1.38 16.67
N ILE A 308 -7.06 -2.00 17.12
CA ILE A 308 -7.09 -3.34 17.74
C ILE A 308 -8.04 -3.42 18.94
N SER A 309 -8.13 -2.36 19.73
CA SER A 309 -9.02 -2.31 20.90
C SER A 309 -10.51 -2.27 20.56
N GLU A 310 -10.88 -2.00 19.31
CA GLU A 310 -12.26 -1.94 18.83
C GLU A 310 -12.83 -3.33 18.53
N PHE A 311 -11.94 -4.30 18.26
CA PHE A 311 -12.37 -5.66 17.97
C PHE A 311 -12.78 -6.42 19.25
N PRO A 312 -13.93 -7.12 19.22
CA PRO A 312 -14.41 -7.89 20.38
C PRO A 312 -13.58 -9.15 20.59
N LYS A 313 -13.32 -9.51 21.84
CA LYS A 313 -12.54 -10.72 22.19
C LYS A 313 -13.41 -11.96 22.39
N LYS A 314 -14.72 -11.80 22.61
CA LYS A 314 -15.62 -12.89 23.00
C LYS A 314 -16.74 -13.16 22.02
N GLU A 315 -17.15 -12.16 21.25
CA GLU A 315 -18.26 -12.25 20.31
C GLU A 315 -17.71 -12.43 18.90
N ASP A 316 -18.32 -13.29 18.10
CA ASP A 316 -17.96 -13.47 16.70
C ASP A 316 -18.18 -12.18 15.92
N PHE A 317 -17.22 -11.86 15.06
CA PHE A 317 -17.30 -10.70 14.20
C PHE A 317 -16.81 -11.01 12.79
N TYR A 318 -17.38 -10.32 11.83
CA TYR A 318 -17.12 -10.51 10.42
C TYR A 318 -16.18 -9.40 9.91
N VAL A 319 -15.18 -9.80 9.13
CA VAL A 319 -14.23 -8.87 8.51
C VAL A 319 -14.30 -9.02 7.01
N HIS A 320 -14.45 -7.91 6.30
CA HIS A 320 -14.37 -7.89 4.84
C HIS A 320 -13.48 -6.78 4.33
N CYS A 321 -13.00 -6.97 3.09
CA CYS A 321 -12.36 -5.90 2.32
C CYS A 321 -12.99 -5.81 0.92
N ALA A 322 -12.27 -5.32 -0.09
CA ALA A 322 -12.81 -5.24 -1.45
C ALA A 322 -12.98 -6.61 -2.13
N GLY A 323 -12.00 -7.52 -1.98
CA GLY A 323 -11.97 -8.78 -2.71
C GLY A 323 -11.42 -10.00 -1.93
N GLY A 324 -11.23 -9.89 -0.61
CA GLY A 324 -10.81 -11.02 0.23
C GLY A 324 -9.30 -11.12 0.52
N TYR A 325 -8.47 -10.21 0.00
CA TYR A 325 -7.02 -10.20 0.29
C TYR A 325 -6.68 -9.45 1.58
N ARG A 326 -7.12 -8.18 1.71
CA ARG A 326 -6.85 -7.33 2.88
C ARG A 326 -7.52 -7.84 4.16
N SER A 327 -8.70 -8.45 4.06
CA SER A 327 -9.41 -9.02 5.21
C SER A 327 -8.67 -10.23 5.78
N VAL A 328 -8.06 -11.07 4.94
CA VAL A 328 -7.22 -12.19 5.41
C VAL A 328 -5.94 -11.68 6.07
N ILE A 329 -5.33 -10.59 5.57
CA ILE A 329 -4.20 -9.94 6.25
C ILE A 329 -4.63 -9.47 7.64
N ALA A 330 -5.73 -8.69 7.73
CA ALA A 330 -6.23 -8.21 9.01
C ALA A 330 -6.53 -9.35 9.98
N ALA A 331 -7.21 -10.40 9.51
CA ALA A 331 -7.57 -11.55 10.31
C ALA A 331 -6.33 -12.31 10.82
N SER A 332 -5.30 -12.49 10.00
CA SER A 332 -4.04 -13.15 10.43
C SER A 332 -3.34 -12.37 11.55
N ILE A 333 -3.25 -11.06 11.42
CA ILE A 333 -2.65 -10.19 12.43
C ILE A 333 -3.46 -10.22 13.74
N LEU A 334 -4.78 -10.18 13.65
CA LEU A 334 -5.65 -10.24 14.82
C LEU A 334 -5.55 -11.64 15.49
N LYS A 335 -5.53 -12.73 14.72
CA LYS A 335 -5.31 -14.09 15.26
C LYS A 335 -3.97 -14.21 15.98
N ALA A 336 -2.89 -13.71 15.39
CA ALA A 336 -1.57 -13.68 16.03
C ALA A 336 -1.55 -12.87 17.34
N ARG A 337 -2.57 -12.03 17.57
CA ARG A 337 -2.76 -11.24 18.81
C ARG A 337 -3.86 -11.78 19.74
N GLY A 338 -4.30 -13.01 19.49
CA GLY A 338 -5.22 -13.74 20.37
C GLY A 338 -6.70 -13.48 20.11
N PHE A 339 -7.08 -12.97 18.95
CA PHE A 339 -8.49 -12.93 18.52
C PHE A 339 -8.80 -14.20 17.73
N HIS A 340 -9.63 -15.10 18.28
CA HIS A 340 -9.95 -16.39 17.65
C HIS A 340 -11.37 -16.45 17.08
N ASN A 341 -12.16 -15.43 17.30
CA ASN A 341 -13.57 -15.28 16.95
C ASN A 341 -13.80 -14.47 15.65
N ILE A 342 -12.79 -14.45 14.77
CA ILE A 342 -12.81 -13.71 13.50
C ILE A 342 -13.40 -14.61 12.40
N ILE A 343 -14.27 -14.02 11.58
CA ILE A 343 -14.84 -14.66 10.41
C ILE A 343 -14.56 -13.76 9.18
N ASP A 344 -13.76 -14.27 8.25
CA ASP A 344 -13.51 -13.58 6.98
C ASP A 344 -14.70 -13.76 6.02
N VAL A 345 -15.01 -12.73 5.25
CA VAL A 345 -16.05 -12.77 4.21
C VAL A 345 -15.40 -12.92 2.85
N ALA A 346 -15.43 -14.13 2.31
CA ALA A 346 -14.86 -14.45 1.02
C ALA A 346 -15.46 -13.61 -0.12
N GLY A 347 -14.60 -13.13 -1.03
CA GLY A 347 -15.00 -12.26 -2.14
C GLY A 347 -15.22 -10.79 -1.75
N GLY A 348 -15.32 -10.49 -0.45
CA GLY A 348 -15.38 -9.14 0.09
C GLY A 348 -16.49 -8.28 -0.49
N TYR A 349 -16.28 -6.97 -0.52
CA TYR A 349 -17.29 -5.99 -0.95
C TYR A 349 -17.76 -6.18 -2.40
N LYS A 350 -16.89 -6.73 -3.27
CA LYS A 350 -17.27 -7.07 -4.63
C LYS A 350 -18.41 -8.10 -4.66
N ALA A 351 -18.33 -9.13 -3.83
CA ALA A 351 -19.39 -10.13 -3.70
C ALA A 351 -20.61 -9.57 -2.94
N ILE A 352 -20.39 -8.72 -1.93
CA ILE A 352 -21.45 -8.05 -1.16
C ILE A 352 -22.37 -7.21 -2.06
N LYS A 353 -21.81 -6.57 -3.10
CA LYS A 353 -22.60 -5.77 -4.05
C LYS A 353 -23.66 -6.59 -4.82
N GLU A 354 -23.45 -7.87 -4.95
CA GLU A 354 -24.36 -8.80 -5.66
C GLU A 354 -25.49 -9.36 -4.76
N THR A 355 -25.61 -8.83 -3.51
CA THR A 355 -26.61 -9.27 -2.52
C THR A 355 -27.53 -8.13 -2.12
N ASP A 356 -28.58 -8.47 -1.36
CA ASP A 356 -29.54 -7.54 -0.79
C ASP A 356 -29.09 -6.94 0.56
N ILE A 357 -27.83 -7.15 0.97
CA ILE A 357 -27.26 -6.55 2.20
C ILE A 357 -27.44 -5.03 2.13
N PRO A 358 -28.04 -4.39 3.15
CA PRO A 358 -28.27 -2.95 3.17
C PRO A 358 -26.96 -2.16 3.12
N ARG A 359 -26.84 -1.33 2.11
CA ARG A 359 -25.68 -0.43 1.90
C ARG A 359 -26.10 1.02 1.98
N THR A 360 -25.11 1.91 2.18
CA THR A 360 -25.29 3.34 2.05
C THR A 360 -25.49 3.72 0.58
N ALA A 361 -26.01 4.91 0.32
CA ALA A 361 -26.05 5.44 -1.03
C ALA A 361 -24.62 5.64 -1.56
N THR A 362 -24.41 5.31 -2.83
CA THR A 362 -23.10 5.51 -3.47
C THR A 362 -22.83 7.00 -3.63
N VAL A 363 -21.72 7.46 -3.06
CA VAL A 363 -21.21 8.84 -3.22
C VAL A 363 -19.97 8.78 -4.10
N CYS A 364 -19.93 9.64 -5.13
CA CYS A 364 -18.75 9.72 -5.99
C CYS A 364 -17.53 10.15 -5.16
N PRO A 365 -16.39 9.44 -5.22
CA PRO A 365 -15.19 9.82 -4.47
C PRO A 365 -14.74 11.26 -4.72
N SER A 366 -14.95 11.77 -5.93
CA SER A 366 -14.64 13.18 -6.27
C SER A 366 -15.54 14.22 -5.60
N THR A 367 -16.67 13.81 -5.00
CA THR A 367 -17.59 14.69 -4.26
C THR A 367 -17.44 14.57 -2.75
N LEU A 368 -16.67 13.61 -2.27
CA LEU A 368 -16.27 13.50 -0.86
C LEU A 368 -15.22 14.60 -0.59
N LYS A 369 -15.68 15.69 0.00
CA LYS A 369 -14.83 16.80 0.43
C LYS A 369 -14.17 16.51 1.77
#